data_40d221211032302acf404f8919e6e4d6
#
_entry.id   40d221211032302acf404f8919e6e4d6
#
_cell.length_a   1.000
_cell.length_b   1.000
_cell.length_c   1.000
_cell.angle_alpha   90.00
_cell.angle_beta   90.00
_cell.angle_gamma   90.00
#
_symmetry.space_group_name_H-M   'P 1'
#
loop_
_entity.id
_entity.type
_entity.pdbx_description
1 polymer ?
#
loop_
_entity_poly.entity_id
_entity_poly.type
_entity_poly.pdbx_seq_one_letter_code
_entity_poly.pdbx_strand_id
1 'polypeptide(L)'
;MGEHMDVTMDTRRAHEYFLNELCYSIGPKGLKEKIKNDVNSFNLIDVRGYDDYIDGHIPFAMHVPYDELEEHFNMFSKEKVNIIYSYSIVCQLAKKCAVKLTEKGYPVMELIGGFKAW
;
A
#
# COMPACT_ATOMS: atom_id res chain seq x y z
N MET A 1 6.23 -31.11 0.56
CA MET A 1 6.71 -31.18 1.91
C MET A 1 8.10 -30.54 2.02
N GLY A 2 9.12 -31.14 1.45
CA GLY A 2 10.45 -30.62 1.56
C GLY A 2 10.62 -29.22 0.99
N GLU A 3 9.86 -28.89 -0.04
CA GLU A 3 10.00 -27.60 -0.68
C GLU A 3 9.64 -26.44 0.24
N HIS A 4 8.58 -26.59 1.03
CA HIS A 4 8.20 -25.54 1.97
C HIS A 4 9.26 -25.37 3.05
N MET A 5 9.80 -26.48 3.53
CA MET A 5 10.85 -26.42 4.54
C MET A 5 12.11 -25.77 3.97
N ASP A 6 12.45 -26.10 2.71
CA ASP A 6 13.63 -25.52 2.08
C ASP A 6 13.50 -24.01 1.96
N VAL A 7 12.32 -23.52 1.53
CA VAL A 7 12.10 -22.08 1.42
C VAL A 7 12.21 -21.41 2.79
N THR A 8 11.61 -22.03 3.81
CA THR A 8 11.64 -21.48 5.15
C THR A 8 13.06 -21.38 5.70
N MET A 9 13.92 -22.32 5.30
CA MET A 9 15.30 -22.35 5.77
C MET A 9 16.24 -21.50 4.92
N ASP A 10 15.75 -20.90 3.83
CA ASP A 10 16.58 -20.04 2.99
C ASP A 10 16.63 -18.64 3.61
N THR A 11 17.66 -18.43 4.42
CA THR A 11 17.79 -17.18 5.17
C THR A 11 18.06 -15.98 4.28
N ARG A 12 18.69 -16.18 3.11
CA ARG A 12 18.92 -15.07 2.19
C ARG A 12 17.61 -14.55 1.62
N ARG A 13 16.73 -15.44 1.19
CA ARG A 13 15.43 -15.04 0.69
C ARG A 13 14.58 -14.42 1.79
N ALA A 14 14.64 -14.99 2.98
CA ALA A 14 13.91 -14.44 4.12
C ALA A 14 14.41 -13.03 4.46
N HIS A 15 15.73 -12.85 4.42
CA HIS A 15 16.31 -11.52 4.69
C HIS A 15 15.79 -10.48 3.70
N GLU A 16 15.78 -10.83 2.41
CA GLU A 16 15.27 -9.94 1.37
C GLU A 16 13.81 -9.60 1.58
N TYR A 17 13.03 -10.62 1.94
CA TYR A 17 11.60 -10.39 2.17
C TYR A 17 11.37 -9.40 3.31
N PHE A 18 12.05 -9.59 4.44
CA PHE A 18 11.85 -8.71 5.58
C PHE A 18 12.38 -7.32 5.33
N LEU A 19 13.50 -7.22 4.62
CA LEU A 19 14.03 -5.93 4.24
C LEU A 19 13.05 -5.18 3.34
N ASN A 20 12.46 -5.88 2.37
CA ASN A 20 11.47 -5.28 1.48
C ASN A 20 10.22 -4.85 2.24
N GLU A 21 9.78 -5.62 3.23
CA GLU A 21 8.65 -5.24 4.06
C GLU A 21 8.90 -3.88 4.72
N LEU A 22 10.10 -3.69 5.23
CA LEU A 22 10.44 -2.42 5.86
C LEU A 22 10.50 -1.27 4.86
N CYS A 23 10.99 -1.54 3.66
CA CYS A 23 11.19 -0.51 2.64
C CYS A 23 9.88 -0.07 1.98
N TYR A 24 8.94 -1.00 1.80
CA TYR A 24 7.74 -0.73 1.02
C TYR A 24 6.47 -0.65 1.86
N SER A 25 6.63 -0.43 3.16
CA SER A 25 5.49 -0.27 4.06
C SER A 25 5.71 0.92 4.97
N ILE A 26 4.59 1.44 5.50
CA ILE A 26 4.63 2.54 6.44
C ILE A 26 3.53 2.30 7.47
N GLY A 27 3.82 2.61 8.74
CA GLY A 27 2.81 2.48 9.79
C GLY A 27 1.97 3.74 9.95
N PRO A 28 0.89 3.66 10.75
CA PRO A 28 0.02 4.82 10.96
C PRO A 28 0.75 6.05 11.51
N LYS A 29 1.65 5.85 12.47
CA LYS A 29 2.38 6.98 13.03
C LYS A 29 3.25 7.66 11.99
N GLY A 30 3.95 6.86 11.19
CA GLY A 30 4.79 7.42 10.12
C GLY A 30 3.98 8.17 9.09
N LEU A 31 2.80 7.63 8.73
CA LEU A 31 1.96 8.32 7.77
C LEU A 31 1.42 9.62 8.34
N LYS A 32 1.02 9.63 9.62
CA LYS A 32 0.56 10.87 10.25
C LYS A 32 1.63 11.95 10.23
N GLU A 33 2.87 11.55 10.46
CA GLU A 33 3.97 12.50 10.39
C GLU A 33 4.21 13.03 8.99
N LYS A 34 4.09 12.15 7.98
CA LYS A 34 4.22 12.59 6.59
C LYS A 34 3.14 13.58 6.21
N ILE A 35 1.90 13.31 6.62
CA ILE A 35 0.80 14.21 6.33
C ILE A 35 1.04 15.58 6.97
N LYS A 36 1.52 15.59 8.22
CA LYS A 36 1.75 16.82 8.93
C LYS A 36 2.89 17.63 8.33
N ASN A 37 3.97 16.97 7.94
CA ASN A 37 5.22 17.67 7.60
C ASN A 37 5.50 17.77 6.11
N ASP A 38 4.92 16.90 5.27
CA ASP A 38 5.35 16.79 3.88
C ASP A 38 4.25 16.20 2.98
N VAL A 39 3.05 16.75 3.11
CA VAL A 39 1.88 16.19 2.45
C VAL A 39 1.98 16.20 0.93
N ASN A 40 2.81 17.08 0.37
CA ASN A 40 2.93 17.19 -1.07
C ASN A 40 3.97 16.24 -1.67
N SER A 41 4.70 15.48 -0.84
CA SER A 41 5.76 14.62 -1.32
C SER A 41 5.26 13.23 -1.74
N PHE A 42 3.99 12.94 -1.54
CA PHE A 42 3.44 11.62 -1.85
C PHE A 42 1.98 11.75 -2.23
N ASN A 43 1.45 10.70 -2.84
CA ASN A 43 0.01 10.56 -3.05
C ASN A 43 -0.51 9.54 -2.04
N LEU A 44 -1.72 9.75 -1.56
CA LEU A 44 -2.37 8.81 -0.65
C LEU A 44 -3.65 8.33 -1.30
N ILE A 45 -3.81 7.02 -1.45
CA ILE A 45 -4.92 6.45 -2.19
C ILE A 45 -5.61 5.35 -1.36
N ASP A 46 -6.93 5.51 -1.22
CA ASP A 46 -7.82 4.54 -0.59
C ASP A 46 -8.36 3.62 -1.68
N VAL A 47 -8.10 2.31 -1.57
CA VAL A 47 -8.56 1.36 -2.57
C VAL A 47 -9.77 0.56 -2.13
N ARG A 48 -10.42 0.98 -1.03
CA ARG A 48 -11.64 0.34 -0.53
C ARG A 48 -12.83 0.69 -1.41
N GLY A 49 -13.99 0.10 -1.09
CA GLY A 49 -15.22 0.41 -1.79
C GLY A 49 -15.68 1.83 -1.55
N TYR A 50 -16.58 2.28 -2.43
CA TYR A 50 -17.07 3.66 -2.42
C TYR A 50 -17.75 4.04 -1.10
N ASP A 51 -18.66 3.18 -0.62
CA ASP A 51 -19.40 3.51 0.60
C ASP A 51 -18.50 3.65 1.80
N ASP A 52 -17.46 2.82 1.87
CA ASP A 52 -16.52 2.89 2.98
C ASP A 52 -15.69 4.16 2.93
N TYR A 53 -15.27 4.55 1.73
CA TYR A 53 -14.53 5.79 1.57
C TYR A 53 -15.36 7.00 1.99
N ILE A 54 -16.61 7.03 1.56
CA ILE A 54 -17.51 8.15 1.89
C ILE A 54 -17.78 8.21 3.38
N ASP A 55 -17.92 7.04 4.03
CA ASP A 55 -18.20 6.96 5.46
C ASP A 55 -17.03 7.48 6.31
N GLY A 56 -15.84 7.44 5.78
CA GLY A 56 -14.65 7.94 6.47
C GLY A 56 -13.39 7.46 5.80
N HIS A 57 -12.42 8.35 5.63
CA HIS A 57 -11.14 8.01 5.03
C HIS A 57 -10.05 8.89 5.63
N ILE A 58 -8.81 8.51 5.38
CA ILE A 58 -7.66 9.26 5.88
C ILE A 58 -7.60 10.61 5.19
N PRO A 59 -7.32 11.70 5.93
CA PRO A 59 -7.23 13.03 5.30
C PRO A 59 -6.28 13.03 4.11
N PHE A 60 -6.67 13.73 3.05
CA PHE A 60 -5.92 13.87 1.80
C PHE A 60 -5.94 12.63 0.91
N ALA A 61 -6.63 11.54 1.31
CA ALA A 61 -6.68 10.34 0.49
C ALA A 61 -7.59 10.55 -0.71
N MET A 62 -7.08 10.20 -1.88
CA MET A 62 -7.90 10.08 -3.09
C MET A 62 -8.51 8.69 -3.10
N HIS A 63 -9.58 8.52 -3.87
CA HIS A 63 -10.28 7.26 -3.92
C HIS A 63 -10.13 6.59 -5.28
N VAL A 64 -9.52 5.42 -5.31
CA VAL A 64 -9.49 4.58 -6.50
C VAL A 64 -9.78 3.16 -6.03
N PRO A 65 -11.04 2.74 -6.09
CA PRO A 65 -11.38 1.39 -5.62
C PRO A 65 -10.70 0.34 -6.47
N TYR A 66 -10.35 -0.78 -5.83
CA TYR A 66 -9.62 -1.84 -6.50
C TYR A 66 -10.25 -2.25 -7.83
N ASP A 67 -11.58 -2.34 -7.85
CA ASP A 67 -12.29 -2.81 -9.05
C ASP A 67 -12.15 -1.85 -10.23
N GLU A 68 -11.77 -0.59 -9.98
CA GLU A 68 -11.65 0.42 -11.03
C GLU A 68 -10.20 0.83 -11.26
N LEU A 69 -9.26 0.10 -10.68
CA LEU A 69 -7.85 0.49 -10.73
C LEU A 69 -7.35 0.72 -12.16
N GLU A 70 -7.68 -0.20 -13.05
CA GLU A 70 -7.12 -0.16 -14.40
C GLU A 70 -7.66 0.99 -15.23
N GLU A 71 -8.77 1.56 -14.83
CA GLU A 71 -9.36 2.71 -15.52
C GLU A 71 -8.82 4.03 -14.98
N HIS A 72 -8.03 3.98 -13.90
CA HIS A 72 -7.62 5.19 -13.20
C HIS A 72 -6.12 5.24 -12.89
N PHE A 73 -5.31 4.58 -13.71
CA PHE A 73 -3.86 4.67 -13.50
C PHE A 73 -3.37 6.10 -13.54
N ASN A 74 -4.06 6.98 -14.26
CA ASN A 74 -3.65 8.37 -14.37
C ASN A 74 -3.77 9.15 -13.06
N MET A 75 -4.41 8.57 -12.04
CA MET A 75 -4.49 9.21 -10.72
C MET A 75 -3.26 8.92 -9.87
N PHE A 76 -2.39 8.04 -10.33
CA PHE A 76 -1.17 7.70 -9.61
C PHE A 76 0.02 8.45 -10.20
N SER A 77 1.05 8.66 -9.38
CA SER A 77 2.22 9.40 -9.79
C SER A 77 3.38 8.45 -10.11
N LYS A 78 4.16 8.79 -11.12
CA LYS A 78 5.43 8.10 -11.37
C LYS A 78 6.61 8.82 -10.77
N GLU A 79 6.38 10.01 -10.22
CA GLU A 79 7.43 10.85 -9.66
C GLU A 79 7.37 10.98 -8.15
N LYS A 80 6.26 10.55 -7.55
CA LYS A 80 6.08 10.54 -6.10
C LYS A 80 5.64 9.15 -5.69
N VAL A 81 5.99 8.76 -4.48
CA VAL A 81 5.51 7.46 -3.99
C VAL A 81 4.00 7.54 -3.78
N ASN A 82 3.32 6.48 -4.16
CA ASN A 82 1.89 6.32 -3.96
C ASN A 82 1.69 5.43 -2.74
N ILE A 83 1.18 6.00 -1.66
CA ILE A 83 0.90 5.24 -0.44
C ILE A 83 -0.54 4.78 -0.53
N ILE A 84 -0.76 3.47 -0.52
CA ILE A 84 -2.09 2.90 -0.71
C ILE A 84 -2.51 2.15 0.55
N TYR A 85 -3.81 2.11 0.78
CA TYR A 85 -4.33 1.37 1.93
C TYR A 85 -5.70 0.78 1.63
N SER A 86 -6.03 -0.29 2.34
CA SER A 86 -7.32 -0.93 2.26
C SER A 86 -7.92 -1.02 3.66
N TYR A 87 -8.61 -2.11 3.99
CA TYR A 87 -9.42 -2.19 5.21
C TYR A 87 -8.60 -2.47 6.47
N SER A 88 -7.79 -3.53 6.43
CA SER A 88 -7.11 -4.01 7.65
C SER A 88 -5.90 -4.84 7.26
N ILE A 89 -5.18 -5.30 8.29
CA ILE A 89 -3.96 -6.07 8.08
C ILE A 89 -4.21 -7.40 7.36
N VAL A 90 -5.42 -7.95 7.47
CA VAL A 90 -5.73 -9.22 6.79
C VAL A 90 -6.24 -9.01 5.36
N CYS A 91 -6.49 -7.77 4.96
CA CYS A 91 -7.01 -7.49 3.63
C CYS A 91 -5.87 -7.43 2.61
N GLN A 92 -6.05 -8.13 1.49
CA GLN A 92 -5.01 -8.21 0.47
C GLN A 92 -5.20 -7.22 -0.69
N LEU A 93 -6.24 -6.39 -0.66
CA LEU A 93 -6.55 -5.51 -1.79
C LEU A 93 -5.42 -4.53 -2.10
N ALA A 94 -4.83 -3.93 -1.08
CA ALA A 94 -3.74 -2.97 -1.31
C ALA A 94 -2.54 -3.67 -1.95
N LYS A 95 -2.22 -4.88 -1.52
CA LYS A 95 -1.11 -5.63 -2.12
C LYS A 95 -1.40 -5.99 -3.56
N LYS A 96 -2.65 -6.35 -3.87
CA LYS A 96 -3.02 -6.65 -5.26
C LYS A 96 -2.91 -5.41 -6.13
N CYS A 97 -3.31 -4.25 -5.60
CA CYS A 97 -3.11 -2.99 -6.32
C CYS A 97 -1.63 -2.72 -6.55
N ALA A 98 -0.82 -2.95 -5.51
CA ALA A 98 0.62 -2.69 -5.59
C ALA A 98 1.28 -3.53 -6.69
N VAL A 99 0.87 -4.79 -6.83
CA VAL A 99 1.41 -5.65 -7.89
C VAL A 99 1.13 -5.03 -9.26
N LYS A 100 -0.11 -4.60 -9.48
CA LYS A 100 -0.48 -4.02 -10.78
C LYS A 100 0.21 -2.69 -11.04
N LEU A 101 0.30 -1.85 -10.00
CA LEU A 101 0.91 -0.54 -10.13
C LEU A 101 2.41 -0.62 -10.40
N THR A 102 3.12 -1.46 -9.64
CA THR A 102 4.56 -1.59 -9.81
C THR A 102 4.92 -2.22 -11.15
N GLU A 103 4.07 -3.11 -11.64
CA GLU A 103 4.23 -3.67 -12.98
C GLU A 103 4.27 -2.57 -14.04
N LYS A 104 3.53 -1.49 -13.81
CA LYS A 104 3.44 -0.37 -14.73
C LYS A 104 4.43 0.74 -14.41
N GLY A 105 5.30 0.55 -13.42
CA GLY A 105 6.32 1.52 -13.08
C GLY A 105 5.94 2.58 -12.08
N TYR A 106 4.83 2.39 -11.37
CA TYR A 106 4.42 3.34 -10.33
C TYR A 106 5.05 2.95 -8.99
N PRO A 107 5.76 3.85 -8.31
CA PRO A 107 6.30 3.54 -6.99
C PRO A 107 5.20 3.48 -5.94
N VAL A 108 5.25 2.47 -5.07
CA VAL A 108 4.17 2.20 -4.13
C VAL A 108 4.72 1.86 -2.75
N MET A 109 4.03 2.33 -1.72
CA MET A 109 4.18 1.84 -0.35
C MET A 109 2.79 1.48 0.17
N GLU A 110 2.74 0.54 1.10
CA GLU A 110 1.48 0.12 1.69
C GLU A 110 1.40 0.59 3.15
N LEU A 111 0.25 1.14 3.53
CA LEU A 111 -0.02 1.45 4.93
C LEU A 111 -0.35 0.14 5.65
N ILE A 112 0.50 -0.23 6.61
CA ILE A 112 0.32 -1.45 7.39
C ILE A 112 -0.95 -1.33 8.24
N GLY A 113 -1.78 -2.36 8.16
CA GLY A 113 -3.01 -2.42 8.94
C GLY A 113 -4.19 -1.68 8.35
N GLY A 114 -3.97 -0.94 7.27
CA GLY A 114 -5.05 -0.28 6.55
C GLY A 114 -5.78 0.75 7.38
N PHE A 115 -7.00 1.04 6.95
CA PHE A 115 -7.82 2.06 7.64
C PHE A 115 -8.13 1.67 9.07
N LYS A 116 -8.28 0.38 9.34
CA LYS A 116 -8.59 -0.07 10.69
C LYS A 116 -7.50 0.32 11.70
N ALA A 117 -6.25 0.33 11.26
CA ALA A 117 -5.14 0.70 12.13
C ALA A 117 -4.98 2.21 12.28
N TRP A 118 -5.55 2.96 11.35
CA TRP A 118 -5.45 4.41 11.37
C TRP A 118 -6.29 4.99 12.50
#